data_b2e86de210af8912f6ed677d84d3a09e
#
_entry.id   b2e86de210af8912f6ed677d84d3a09e
#
_cell.length_a   1.000
_cell.length_b   1.000
_cell.length_c   1.000
_cell.angle_alpha   90.00
_cell.angle_beta   90.00
_cell.angle_gamma   90.00
#
_symmetry.space_group_name_H-M   'P 1'
#
loop_
_entity.id
_entity.type
_entity.pdbx_description
1 polymer ?
#
loop_
_entity_poly.entity_id
_entity_poly.type
_entity_poly.pdbx_seq_one_letter_code
_entity_poly.pdbx_strand_id
1 'polypeptide(L)'
;MRIPKYTRREFCVHSFQTVSLAAMATAITGCGGSSSSPTGPTGLPSLSTINATIVNSAITLTIDTSSPLSAVGSAALVNASGRSFLASHTGQNTFTALTAICTHEQCTVSTFANQTFECPCHGSQYSTSGTVLKGPATRSLTSFTTNFTNNVLAITTG
;
A
#
# COMPACT_ATOMS: atom_id res chain seq x y z
N MET A 1 46.57 -6.65 -30.66
CA MET A 1 45.75 -7.38 -29.66
C MET A 1 44.29 -7.24 -30.01
N ARG A 2 43.59 -8.29 -30.50
CA ARG A 2 42.17 -8.21 -30.91
C ARG A 2 41.33 -8.64 -29.70
N ILE A 3 40.46 -7.75 -29.24
CA ILE A 3 39.50 -8.04 -28.18
C ILE A 3 38.29 -8.78 -28.79
N PRO A 4 37.94 -9.99 -28.36
CA PRO A 4 36.80 -10.71 -28.89
C PRO A 4 35.51 -9.99 -28.43
N LYS A 5 34.60 -9.74 -29.39
CA LYS A 5 33.27 -9.18 -29.12
C LYS A 5 32.31 -10.33 -28.83
N TYR A 6 31.89 -10.47 -27.58
CA TYR A 6 30.86 -11.43 -27.19
C TYR A 6 29.45 -10.80 -27.34
N THR A 7 28.52 -11.57 -27.86
CA THR A 7 27.11 -11.19 -27.87
C THR A 7 26.49 -11.43 -26.51
N ARG A 8 25.37 -10.70 -26.19
CA ARG A 8 24.67 -10.83 -24.91
C ARG A 8 24.24 -12.28 -24.60
N ARG A 9 24.04 -13.10 -25.63
CA ARG A 9 23.62 -14.49 -25.52
C ARG A 9 24.77 -15.42 -25.12
N GLU A 10 26.00 -15.13 -25.56
CA GLU A 10 27.20 -15.92 -25.24
C GLU A 10 27.68 -15.64 -23.82
N PHE A 11 27.44 -14.45 -23.28
CA PHE A 11 27.79 -14.11 -21.90
C PHE A 11 27.00 -14.95 -20.87
N CYS A 12 25.73 -15.26 -21.15
CA CYS A 12 24.88 -16.07 -20.25
C CYS A 12 25.27 -17.55 -20.22
N VAL A 13 25.88 -18.09 -21.29
CA VAL A 13 26.24 -19.53 -21.35
C VAL A 13 27.55 -19.85 -20.62
N HIS A 14 28.47 -18.90 -20.56
CA HIS A 14 29.77 -19.14 -19.91
C HIS A 14 29.78 -18.96 -18.40
N SER A 15 28.75 -18.40 -17.80
CA SER A 15 28.67 -18.19 -16.35
C SER A 15 28.20 -19.42 -15.56
N PHE A 16 27.83 -20.51 -16.20
CA PHE A 16 27.29 -21.71 -15.54
C PHE A 16 28.25 -22.89 -15.34
N GLN A 17 29.55 -22.76 -15.66
CA GLN A 17 30.45 -23.91 -15.70
C GLN A 17 31.52 -23.99 -14.60
N THR A 18 31.44 -23.23 -13.52
CA THR A 18 32.39 -23.42 -12.39
C THR A 18 31.70 -23.27 -11.04
N VAL A 19 30.84 -24.19 -10.63
CA VAL A 19 30.63 -24.48 -9.21
C VAL A 19 30.55 -25.99 -9.02
N SER A 20 31.64 -26.57 -8.59
CA SER A 20 31.74 -27.96 -8.16
C SER A 20 31.02 -28.18 -6.83
N LEU A 21 30.41 -29.38 -6.73
CA LEU A 21 29.79 -29.95 -5.55
C LEU A 21 30.67 -29.85 -4.29
N ALA A 22 30.07 -29.31 -3.22
CA ALA A 22 30.38 -29.73 -1.86
C ALA A 22 29.03 -29.75 -1.10
N ALA A 23 28.57 -30.96 -0.81
CA ALA A 23 27.40 -31.23 0.01
C ALA A 23 27.69 -30.81 1.46
N MET A 24 26.87 -29.94 2.05
CA MET A 24 26.63 -29.90 3.49
C MET A 24 25.14 -29.66 3.73
N ALA A 25 24.47 -30.74 4.14
CA ALA A 25 23.13 -30.70 4.69
C ALA A 25 23.20 -30.04 6.07
N THR A 26 22.65 -28.83 6.20
CA THR A 26 22.23 -28.28 7.48
C THR A 26 20.74 -28.04 7.40
N ALA A 27 20.00 -28.86 8.12
CA ALA A 27 18.56 -28.67 8.37
C ALA A 27 18.38 -27.35 9.13
N ILE A 28 17.88 -26.29 8.47
CA ILE A 28 17.41 -25.09 9.10
C ILE A 28 15.90 -25.24 9.30
N THR A 29 15.52 -25.81 10.46
CA THR A 29 14.20 -25.67 11.02
C THR A 29 14.10 -24.25 11.58
N GLY A 30 13.65 -23.33 10.78
CA GLY A 30 13.37 -21.95 11.16
C GLY A 30 11.99 -21.58 10.65
N CYS A 31 10.92 -22.01 11.37
CA CYS A 31 9.61 -21.41 11.26
C CYS A 31 9.66 -19.99 11.86
N GLY A 32 10.03 -19.01 11.07
CA GLY A 32 9.78 -17.61 11.32
C GLY A 32 8.85 -17.11 10.24
N GLY A 33 7.54 -17.18 10.47
CA GLY A 33 6.54 -16.56 9.61
C GLY A 33 6.65 -15.04 9.68
N SER A 34 7.62 -14.47 8.97
CA SER A 34 7.57 -13.04 8.63
C SER A 34 6.55 -12.90 7.51
N SER A 35 5.34 -12.46 7.86
CA SER A 35 4.39 -11.95 6.88
C SER A 35 4.99 -10.67 6.30
N SER A 36 5.80 -10.83 5.25
CA SER A 36 6.27 -9.69 4.46
C SER A 36 5.05 -9.11 3.75
N SER A 37 4.56 -7.98 4.24
CA SER A 37 3.55 -7.18 3.52
C SER A 37 4.08 -6.89 2.11
N PRO A 38 3.27 -7.04 1.07
CA PRO A 38 3.71 -6.73 -0.28
C PRO A 38 4.17 -5.27 -0.34
N THR A 39 5.38 -5.06 -0.84
CA THR A 39 5.97 -3.72 -0.97
C THR A 39 5.56 -3.15 -2.32
N GLY A 40 5.05 -1.93 -2.34
CA GLY A 40 4.74 -1.22 -3.59
C GLY A 40 6.00 -0.83 -4.39
N PRO A 41 5.84 -0.32 -5.62
CA PRO A 41 6.96 0.08 -6.50
C PRO A 41 7.94 1.08 -5.87
N THR A 42 7.51 1.85 -4.90
CA THR A 42 8.35 2.83 -4.16
C THR A 42 9.13 2.22 -3.00
N GLY A 43 9.01 0.91 -2.75
CA GLY A 43 9.62 0.24 -1.60
C GLY A 43 8.87 0.41 -0.29
N LEU A 44 7.75 1.14 -0.27
CA LEU A 44 6.89 1.31 0.90
C LEU A 44 5.86 0.17 1.02
N PRO A 45 5.39 -0.13 2.25
CA PRO A 45 4.32 -1.11 2.44
C PRO A 45 3.05 -0.73 1.68
N SER A 46 2.48 -1.69 0.95
CA SER A 46 1.18 -1.52 0.33
C SER A 46 0.07 -1.58 1.37
N LEU A 47 -0.96 -0.76 1.16
CA LEU A 47 -2.16 -0.78 2.01
C LEU A 47 -2.89 -2.12 1.90
N SER A 48 -3.33 -2.65 3.02
CA SER A 48 -4.31 -3.74 3.05
C SER A 48 -5.62 -3.27 2.43
N THR A 49 -6.29 -4.15 1.68
CA THR A 49 -7.53 -3.83 0.97
C THR A 49 -8.74 -4.32 1.74
N ILE A 50 -9.75 -3.47 1.88
CA ILE A 50 -11.08 -3.79 2.38
C ILE A 50 -12.07 -3.63 1.23
N ASN A 51 -12.82 -4.68 0.91
CA ASN A 51 -13.90 -4.60 -0.07
C ASN A 51 -15.23 -4.32 0.62
N ALA A 52 -15.96 -3.34 0.12
CA ALA A 52 -17.22 -2.89 0.67
C ALA A 52 -18.21 -2.55 -0.44
N THR A 53 -19.42 -2.13 -0.06
CA THR A 53 -20.45 -1.62 -0.98
C THR A 53 -20.87 -0.23 -0.54
N ILE A 54 -21.30 0.60 -1.49
CA ILE A 54 -21.94 1.88 -1.19
C ILE A 54 -23.44 1.66 -1.15
N VAL A 55 -24.06 1.95 -0.02
CA VAL A 55 -25.51 1.88 0.18
C VAL A 55 -25.98 3.23 0.71
N ASN A 56 -26.97 3.85 0.06
CA ASN A 56 -27.48 5.17 0.44
C ASN A 56 -26.36 6.23 0.62
N SER A 57 -25.42 6.27 -0.33
CA SER A 57 -24.25 7.16 -0.31
C SER A 57 -23.33 6.98 0.92
N ALA A 58 -23.35 5.82 1.55
CA ALA A 58 -22.47 5.50 2.66
C ALA A 58 -21.77 4.14 2.48
N ILE A 59 -20.54 4.06 2.97
CA ILE A 59 -19.80 2.83 3.18
C ILE A 59 -19.81 2.52 4.67
N THR A 60 -20.12 1.29 5.03
CA THR A 60 -20.11 0.84 6.42
C THR A 60 -19.07 -0.26 6.59
N LEU A 61 -18.14 -0.07 7.53
CA LEU A 61 -17.05 -1.01 7.86
C LEU A 61 -17.12 -1.38 9.33
N THR A 62 -17.09 -2.68 9.64
CA THR A 62 -16.89 -3.15 11.02
C THR A 62 -15.41 -3.12 11.35
N ILE A 63 -15.06 -2.45 12.44
CA ILE A 63 -13.68 -2.34 12.93
C ILE A 63 -13.55 -3.24 14.16
N ASP A 64 -13.13 -4.45 13.93
CA ASP A 64 -12.81 -5.43 14.96
C ASP A 64 -11.29 -5.67 15.03
N THR A 65 -10.85 -6.58 15.88
CA THR A 65 -9.42 -6.90 16.06
C THR A 65 -8.74 -7.48 14.82
N SER A 66 -9.50 -7.99 13.85
CA SER A 66 -9.02 -8.52 12.58
C SER A 66 -8.95 -7.45 11.49
N SER A 67 -9.60 -6.31 11.70
CA SER A 67 -9.63 -5.21 10.73
C SER A 67 -8.25 -4.59 10.52
N PRO A 68 -7.83 -4.32 9.28
CA PRO A 68 -6.65 -3.53 8.99
C PRO A 68 -6.65 -2.13 9.64
N LEU A 69 -7.82 -1.64 10.06
CA LEU A 69 -8.01 -0.35 10.73
C LEU A 69 -8.14 -0.48 12.25
N SER A 70 -7.84 -1.64 12.86
CA SER A 70 -8.01 -1.89 14.31
C SER A 70 -7.09 -1.03 15.20
N ALA A 71 -5.89 -0.73 14.74
CA ALA A 71 -4.89 0.01 15.51
C ALA A 71 -4.85 1.49 15.14
N VAL A 72 -4.72 2.39 16.13
CA VAL A 72 -4.41 3.79 15.87
C VAL A 72 -3.10 3.89 15.10
N GLY A 73 -3.07 4.69 14.05
CA GLY A 73 -1.94 4.82 13.15
C GLY A 73 -1.97 3.89 11.94
N SER A 74 -2.96 2.99 11.86
CA SER A 74 -3.14 2.12 10.70
C SER A 74 -3.91 2.82 9.57
N ALA A 75 -3.79 2.26 8.36
CA ALA A 75 -4.55 2.70 7.19
C ALA A 75 -4.91 1.51 6.28
N ALA A 76 -5.93 1.68 5.46
CA ALA A 76 -6.39 0.70 4.50
C ALA A 76 -6.89 1.36 3.21
N LEU A 77 -6.84 0.61 2.11
CA LEU A 77 -7.50 0.94 0.84
C LEU A 77 -8.88 0.30 0.84
N VAL A 78 -9.93 1.10 0.75
CA VAL A 78 -11.32 0.64 0.72
C VAL A 78 -11.83 0.70 -0.71
N ASN A 79 -12.15 -0.44 -1.29
CA ASN A 79 -12.78 -0.54 -2.60
C ASN A 79 -14.29 -0.74 -2.45
N ALA A 80 -15.08 0.19 -2.97
CA ALA A 80 -16.53 0.15 -2.86
C ALA A 80 -17.21 0.59 -4.16
N SER A 81 -18.01 -0.28 -4.75
CA SER A 81 -18.81 0.00 -5.95
C SER A 81 -18.01 0.66 -7.09
N GLY A 82 -16.80 0.13 -7.38
CA GLY A 82 -15.91 0.64 -8.45
C GLY A 82 -15.14 1.92 -8.11
N ARG A 83 -15.26 2.42 -6.87
CA ARG A 83 -14.49 3.57 -6.35
C ARG A 83 -13.50 3.10 -5.28
N SER A 84 -12.39 3.81 -5.14
CA SER A 84 -11.37 3.52 -4.14
C SER A 84 -11.21 4.70 -3.18
N PHE A 85 -11.09 4.38 -1.90
CA PHE A 85 -10.96 5.34 -0.81
C PHE A 85 -9.77 4.95 0.06
N LEU A 86 -9.12 5.92 0.66
CA LEU A 86 -8.16 5.73 1.73
C LEU A 86 -8.89 5.93 3.06
N ALA A 87 -8.75 4.98 3.97
CA ALA A 87 -9.20 5.16 5.33
C ALA A 87 -8.01 5.08 6.28
N SER A 88 -7.95 5.93 7.31
CA SER A 88 -6.92 5.85 8.35
C SER A 88 -7.51 6.05 9.74
N HIS A 89 -6.98 5.30 10.71
CA HIS A 89 -7.32 5.38 12.12
C HIS A 89 -6.37 6.38 12.78
N THR A 90 -6.78 7.63 12.92
CA THR A 90 -5.91 8.75 13.28
C THR A 90 -5.86 9.04 14.78
N GLY A 91 -6.78 8.50 15.55
CA GLY A 91 -6.82 8.67 17.00
C GLY A 91 -7.88 7.77 17.62
N GLN A 92 -7.96 7.72 18.95
CA GLN A 92 -8.98 6.93 19.64
C GLN A 92 -10.37 7.30 19.11
N ASN A 93 -11.07 6.36 18.48
CA ASN A 93 -12.37 6.55 17.85
C ASN A 93 -12.41 7.61 16.73
N THR A 94 -11.26 7.98 16.16
CA THR A 94 -11.16 9.00 15.14
C THR A 94 -10.59 8.40 13.85
N PHE A 95 -11.33 8.57 12.76
CA PHE A 95 -10.95 8.08 11.44
C PHE A 95 -11.02 9.20 10.42
N THR A 96 -10.20 9.10 9.38
CA THR A 96 -10.29 9.95 8.19
C THR A 96 -10.55 9.07 6.97
N ALA A 97 -11.28 9.62 6.02
CA ALA A 97 -11.51 8.99 4.73
C ALA A 97 -11.24 9.99 3.60
N LEU A 98 -10.49 9.56 2.58
CA LEU A 98 -10.06 10.38 1.46
C LEU A 98 -10.32 9.64 0.14
N THR A 99 -10.39 10.36 -0.98
CA THR A 99 -10.27 9.70 -2.28
C THR A 99 -8.91 9.02 -2.40
N ALA A 100 -8.86 7.81 -2.97
CA ALA A 100 -7.61 7.16 -3.29
C ALA A 100 -7.03 7.61 -4.65
N ILE A 101 -7.68 8.55 -5.35
CA ILE A 101 -7.24 9.02 -6.66
C ILE A 101 -6.23 10.15 -6.49
N CYS A 102 -5.01 9.90 -6.94
CA CYS A 102 -3.92 10.87 -6.92
C CYS A 102 -4.27 12.10 -7.75
N THR A 103 -4.08 13.29 -7.18
CA THR A 103 -4.41 14.56 -7.84
C THR A 103 -3.38 15.01 -8.86
N HIS A 104 -2.27 14.27 -9.03
CA HIS A 104 -1.31 14.48 -10.12
C HIS A 104 -1.79 13.84 -11.42
N GLU A 105 -1.90 12.51 -11.47
CA GLU A 105 -2.25 11.75 -12.69
C GLU A 105 -3.23 10.59 -12.44
N GLN A 106 -4.18 10.75 -11.57
CA GLN A 106 -5.28 9.80 -11.30
C GLN A 106 -4.86 8.35 -10.97
N CYS A 107 -3.58 8.10 -10.67
CA CYS A 107 -3.15 6.81 -10.13
C CYS A 107 -3.79 6.56 -8.77
N THR A 108 -3.98 5.30 -8.43
CA THR A 108 -4.42 4.93 -7.08
C THR A 108 -3.28 5.12 -6.08
N VAL A 109 -3.51 5.92 -5.06
CA VAL A 109 -2.64 6.03 -3.88
C VAL A 109 -2.81 4.74 -3.09
N SER A 110 -1.74 3.94 -2.94
CA SER A 110 -1.84 2.57 -2.40
C SER A 110 -0.74 2.18 -1.43
N THR A 111 0.13 3.11 -1.06
CA THR A 111 1.18 2.86 -0.07
C THR A 111 1.04 3.79 1.13
N PHE A 112 1.46 3.33 2.31
CA PHE A 112 1.35 4.09 3.54
C PHE A 112 2.46 3.73 4.51
N ALA A 113 3.15 4.73 5.03
CA ALA A 113 4.13 4.60 6.11
C ALA A 113 4.22 5.91 6.89
N ASN A 114 4.50 5.83 8.18
CA ASN A 114 4.74 7.00 9.04
C ASN A 114 3.66 8.08 8.90
N GLN A 115 2.38 7.70 8.94
CA GLN A 115 1.21 8.59 8.80
C GLN A 115 1.16 9.33 7.46
N THR A 116 1.80 8.80 6.43
CA THR A 116 1.89 9.42 5.10
C THR A 116 1.42 8.43 4.04
N PHE A 117 0.47 8.85 3.24
CA PHE A 117 0.07 8.15 2.02
C PHE A 117 1.00 8.54 0.88
N GLU A 118 1.41 7.57 0.06
CA GLU A 118 2.21 7.86 -1.14
C GLU A 118 1.59 7.25 -2.39
N CYS A 119 1.61 8.03 -3.46
CA CYS A 119 1.21 7.59 -4.79
C CYS A 119 2.40 6.85 -5.45
N PRO A 120 2.27 5.55 -5.79
CA PRO A 120 3.38 4.77 -6.31
C PRO A 120 3.84 5.17 -7.72
N CYS A 121 3.02 5.93 -8.47
CA CYS A 121 3.36 6.31 -9.84
C CYS A 121 4.50 7.33 -9.88
N HIS A 122 4.39 8.43 -9.13
CA HIS A 122 5.35 9.54 -9.20
C HIS A 122 5.76 10.06 -7.80
N GLY A 123 5.46 9.33 -6.73
CA GLY A 123 5.93 9.64 -5.38
C GLY A 123 5.29 10.87 -4.73
N SER A 124 4.10 11.31 -5.19
CA SER A 124 3.34 12.35 -4.47
C SER A 124 2.91 11.84 -3.11
N GLN A 125 3.14 12.65 -2.06
CA GLN A 125 2.85 12.29 -0.68
C GLN A 125 1.75 13.17 -0.09
N TYR A 126 0.89 12.56 0.72
CA TYR A 126 -0.24 13.19 1.38
C TYR A 126 -0.30 12.80 2.86
N SER A 127 -0.70 13.73 3.70
CA SER A 127 -1.00 13.45 5.11
C SER A 127 -2.28 12.61 5.25
N THR A 128 -2.55 12.13 6.44
CA THR A 128 -3.82 11.46 6.78
C THR A 128 -5.05 12.38 6.65
N SER A 129 -4.88 13.71 6.61
CA SER A 129 -5.93 14.68 6.30
C SER A 129 -6.05 14.99 4.80
N GLY A 130 -5.22 14.38 3.95
CA GLY A 130 -5.22 14.59 2.50
C GLY A 130 -4.37 15.76 2.02
N THR A 131 -3.71 16.52 2.89
CA THR A 131 -2.85 17.64 2.51
C THR A 131 -1.61 17.14 1.78
N VAL A 132 -1.23 17.79 0.68
CA VAL A 132 0.01 17.49 -0.04
C VAL A 132 1.22 17.79 0.84
N LEU A 133 2.07 16.79 1.05
CA LEU A 133 3.34 16.90 1.76
C LEU A 133 4.52 16.97 0.78
N LYS A 134 4.41 16.28 -0.37
CA LYS A 134 5.42 16.21 -1.42
C LYS A 134 4.75 16.09 -2.77
N GLY A 135 5.21 16.88 -3.75
CA GLY A 135 4.77 16.81 -5.14
C GLY A 135 5.26 15.54 -5.87
N PRO A 136 4.87 15.39 -7.14
CA PRO A 136 4.40 16.44 -8.06
C PRO A 136 2.93 16.87 -7.94
N ALA A 137 2.07 16.20 -7.17
CA ALA A 137 0.72 16.69 -6.91
C ALA A 137 0.72 18.09 -6.27
N THR A 138 -0.23 18.92 -6.66
CA THR A 138 -0.37 20.31 -6.16
C THR A 138 -1.67 20.56 -5.42
N ARG A 139 -2.60 19.59 -5.42
CA ARG A 139 -3.91 19.69 -4.76
C ARG A 139 -4.08 18.57 -3.76
N SER A 140 -4.72 18.89 -2.63
CA SER A 140 -5.09 17.91 -1.60
C SER A 140 -6.05 16.85 -2.15
N LEU A 141 -6.06 15.67 -1.50
CA LEU A 141 -7.07 14.65 -1.74
C LEU A 141 -8.43 15.13 -1.18
N THR A 142 -9.51 14.77 -1.86
CA THR A 142 -10.86 15.03 -1.36
C THR A 142 -11.14 14.20 -0.11
N SER A 143 -11.62 14.84 0.94
CA SER A 143 -12.03 14.18 2.19
C SER A 143 -13.53 13.85 2.19
N PHE A 144 -13.87 12.79 2.92
CA PHE A 144 -15.23 12.34 3.15
C PHE A 144 -15.57 12.37 4.63
N THR A 145 -16.82 12.67 4.97
CA THR A 145 -17.27 12.66 6.37
C THR A 145 -17.24 11.24 6.92
N THR A 146 -16.71 11.10 8.12
CA THR A 146 -16.66 9.82 8.85
C THR A 146 -17.42 9.92 10.16
N ASN A 147 -18.07 8.82 10.54
CA ASN A 147 -18.69 8.65 11.85
C ASN A 147 -18.32 7.26 12.38
N PHE A 148 -17.83 7.17 13.61
CA PHE A 148 -17.48 5.90 14.24
C PHE A 148 -18.28 5.71 15.53
N THR A 149 -19.06 4.65 15.58
CA THR A 149 -19.91 4.31 16.72
C THR A 149 -20.07 2.79 16.82
N ASN A 150 -19.96 2.23 18.02
CA ASN A 150 -20.16 0.80 18.26
C ASN A 150 -19.33 -0.10 17.33
N ASN A 151 -18.06 0.23 17.17
CA ASN A 151 -17.13 -0.46 16.27
C ASN A 151 -17.53 -0.44 14.78
N VAL A 152 -18.40 0.45 14.40
CA VAL A 152 -18.79 0.64 13.00
C VAL A 152 -18.33 2.01 12.52
N LEU A 153 -17.51 2.01 11.47
CA LEU A 153 -17.09 3.21 10.74
C LEU A 153 -18.01 3.40 9.54
N ALA A 154 -18.74 4.51 9.53
CA ALA A 154 -19.50 4.97 8.39
C ALA A 154 -18.74 6.08 7.66
N ILE A 155 -18.64 5.98 6.33
CA ILE A 155 -18.03 6.98 5.44
C ILE A 155 -19.09 7.47 4.48
N THR A 156 -19.43 8.75 4.52
CA THR A 156 -20.41 9.36 3.61
C THR A 156 -19.71 9.76 2.32
N THR A 157 -20.14 9.21 1.18
CA THR A 157 -19.46 9.35 -0.11
C THR A 157 -20.04 10.41 -1.04
N GLY A 158 -21.03 11.18 -0.55
CA GLY A 158 -21.69 12.25 -1.32
C GLY A 158 -22.82 11.74 -2.21
#